data_d38b9cb56ae27c1b53c51e3c1c78957d
#
_entry.id   d38b9cb56ae27c1b53c51e3c1c78957d
#
_cell.length_a   1.000
_cell.length_b   1.000
_cell.length_c   1.000
_cell.angle_alpha   90.00
_cell.angle_beta   90.00
_cell.angle_gamma   90.00
#
_symmetry.space_group_name_H-M   'P 1'
#
loop_
_entity.id
_entity.type
_entity.pdbx_description
1 polymer ?
#
loop_
_entity_poly.entity_id
_entity_poly.type
_entity_poly.pdbx_seq_one_letter_code
_entity_poly.pdbx_strand_id
1 'polypeptide(L)'
;MSRILIIDDQDAIRRVLRDILENEKYQVDDAANGPTALEMIKEQEYDAILCDIKMPDMDGIEVLEQVKAISDTPIIMISGHGTIDTAVEAIKKGAFDFIQKPPDLNRLLITVRNALDKQSLSTENKALKKAVSKQNEMVGTSAPMMEVRDMIEKVAPTNARVLITGENGTGKELVARQLHELSPRRYGPFIEVNCAAIPAELIESQLFGHEKGSFTSAIKQKKGDFELASGGTLFLDEIGDMSLAAQAKVLRALQENKIVRVGGEKEIPVNVRILAATNKNLKAEIEKGNFREDLYHRLSVIVIQVPPLRERKDDIPLLVQNFVELIAQDMGKVAPKFDADAIKALQQYQWTGNIRELHNIVERLVILCGSTITKDDVVRFGNPLN
;
A
#
# COMPACT_ATOMS: atom_id res chain seq x y z
N MET A 1 -20.70 18.33 -1.09
CA MET A 1 -21.92 17.86 -1.77
C MET A 1 -21.46 17.08 -2.98
N SER A 2 -22.01 15.88 -3.18
CA SER A 2 -21.63 15.05 -4.33
C SER A 2 -22.17 15.64 -5.63
N ARG A 3 -21.34 15.60 -6.68
CA ARG A 3 -21.62 16.17 -7.99
C ARG A 3 -21.88 15.07 -9.00
N ILE A 4 -23.02 15.15 -9.70
CA ILE A 4 -23.49 14.13 -10.64
C ILE A 4 -23.62 14.74 -12.03
N LEU A 5 -23.14 14.04 -13.06
CA LEU A 5 -23.33 14.41 -14.46
C LEU A 5 -24.43 13.55 -15.08
N ILE A 6 -25.39 14.17 -15.74
CA ILE A 6 -26.44 13.50 -16.53
C ILE A 6 -26.12 13.68 -18.00
N ILE A 7 -26.08 12.58 -18.76
CA ILE A 7 -25.82 12.59 -20.21
C ILE A 7 -27.00 11.92 -20.90
N ASP A 8 -27.81 12.70 -21.60
CA ASP A 8 -29.02 12.23 -22.28
C ASP A 8 -29.37 13.23 -23.40
N ASP A 9 -29.76 12.79 -24.57
CA ASP A 9 -30.12 13.68 -25.68
C ASP A 9 -31.48 14.35 -25.48
N GLN A 10 -32.35 13.77 -24.64
CA GLN A 10 -33.72 14.26 -24.40
C GLN A 10 -33.75 15.23 -23.24
N ASP A 11 -34.00 16.53 -23.54
CA ASP A 11 -34.08 17.63 -22.55
C ASP A 11 -35.11 17.35 -21.44
N ALA A 12 -36.25 16.75 -21.79
CA ALA A 12 -37.30 16.43 -20.81
C ALA A 12 -36.81 15.41 -19.76
N ILE A 13 -36.01 14.43 -20.16
CA ILE A 13 -35.44 13.42 -19.26
C ILE A 13 -34.35 14.05 -18.39
N ARG A 14 -33.47 14.87 -18.97
CA ARG A 14 -32.45 15.57 -18.20
C ARG A 14 -33.06 16.42 -17.09
N ARG A 15 -34.14 17.19 -17.40
CA ARG A 15 -34.84 18.00 -16.39
C ARG A 15 -35.43 17.16 -15.27
N VAL A 16 -36.15 16.08 -15.60
CA VAL A 16 -36.75 15.19 -14.57
C VAL A 16 -35.70 14.56 -13.69
N LEU A 17 -34.61 14.04 -14.26
CA LEU A 17 -33.52 13.45 -13.48
C LEU A 17 -32.82 14.50 -12.62
N ARG A 18 -32.61 15.70 -13.13
CA ARG A 18 -32.07 16.83 -12.38
C ARG A 18 -32.93 17.15 -11.18
N ASP A 19 -34.25 17.40 -11.39
CA ASP A 19 -35.17 17.73 -10.31
C ASP A 19 -35.17 16.67 -9.20
N ILE A 20 -35.15 15.38 -9.58
CA ILE A 20 -35.08 14.25 -8.64
C ILE A 20 -33.79 14.32 -7.80
N LEU A 21 -32.64 14.51 -8.45
CA LEU A 21 -31.33 14.46 -7.77
C LEU A 21 -31.06 15.75 -6.96
N GLU A 22 -31.50 16.91 -7.44
CA GLU A 22 -31.37 18.16 -6.69
C GLU A 22 -32.27 18.18 -5.43
N ASN A 23 -33.44 17.55 -5.47
CA ASN A 23 -34.29 17.35 -4.30
C ASN A 23 -33.58 16.50 -3.21
N GLU A 24 -32.73 15.58 -3.62
CA GLU A 24 -31.84 14.77 -2.72
C GLU A 24 -30.54 15.51 -2.34
N LYS A 25 -30.46 16.82 -2.67
CA LYS A 25 -29.32 17.71 -2.36
C LYS A 25 -27.99 17.34 -3.05
N TYR A 26 -28.04 16.71 -4.21
CA TYR A 26 -26.88 16.55 -5.09
C TYR A 26 -26.70 17.82 -5.96
N GLN A 27 -25.47 18.11 -6.35
CA GLN A 27 -25.17 19.05 -7.40
C GLN A 27 -25.26 18.34 -8.74
N VAL A 28 -25.99 18.89 -9.70
CA VAL A 28 -26.25 18.22 -10.97
C VAL A 28 -25.89 19.11 -12.13
N ASP A 29 -25.01 18.60 -12.99
CA ASP A 29 -24.76 19.14 -14.32
C ASP A 29 -25.37 18.21 -15.37
N ASP A 30 -25.66 18.71 -16.57
CA ASP A 30 -26.12 17.87 -17.66
C ASP A 30 -25.46 18.21 -18.99
N ALA A 31 -25.33 17.20 -19.83
CA ALA A 31 -24.84 17.27 -21.20
C ALA A 31 -25.85 16.64 -22.15
N ALA A 32 -26.06 17.26 -23.32
CA ALA A 32 -26.99 16.79 -24.32
C ALA A 32 -26.40 15.70 -25.25
N ASN A 33 -25.11 15.47 -25.21
CA ASN A 33 -24.38 14.49 -26.06
C ASN A 33 -23.06 14.06 -25.45
N GLY A 34 -22.50 12.99 -25.99
CA GLY A 34 -21.23 12.42 -25.54
C GLY A 34 -20.02 13.37 -25.61
N PRO A 35 -19.76 14.04 -26.73
CA PRO A 35 -18.63 14.98 -26.86
C PRO A 35 -18.63 16.08 -25.81
N THR A 36 -19.77 16.75 -25.59
CA THR A 36 -19.89 17.79 -24.52
C THR A 36 -19.63 17.20 -23.14
N ALA A 37 -20.16 16.01 -22.86
CA ALA A 37 -19.93 15.34 -21.59
C ALA A 37 -18.45 15.04 -21.34
N LEU A 38 -17.73 14.58 -22.37
CA LEU A 38 -16.29 14.29 -22.27
C LEU A 38 -15.45 15.54 -22.04
N GLU A 39 -15.83 16.69 -22.60
CA GLU A 39 -15.21 17.99 -22.31
C GLU A 39 -15.43 18.37 -20.84
N MET A 40 -16.69 18.30 -20.36
CA MET A 40 -17.02 18.59 -18.97
C MET A 40 -16.26 17.69 -17.98
N ILE A 41 -16.11 16.40 -18.27
CA ILE A 41 -15.37 15.43 -17.42
C ILE A 41 -13.87 15.73 -17.38
N LYS A 42 -13.30 16.34 -18.42
CA LYS A 42 -11.89 16.79 -18.41
C LYS A 42 -11.69 18.05 -17.59
N GLU A 43 -12.68 18.93 -17.54
CA GLU A 43 -12.60 20.20 -16.81
C GLU A 43 -12.97 20.08 -15.35
N GLN A 44 -13.85 19.14 -15.01
CA GLN A 44 -14.39 18.96 -13.65
C GLN A 44 -14.47 17.49 -13.25
N GLU A 45 -14.30 17.24 -11.96
CA GLU A 45 -14.50 15.91 -11.37
C GLU A 45 -15.99 15.70 -11.00
N TYR A 46 -16.51 14.52 -11.30
CA TYR A 46 -17.85 14.07 -10.94
C TYR A 46 -17.76 12.82 -10.06
N ASP A 47 -18.67 12.72 -9.09
CA ASP A 47 -18.75 11.58 -8.16
C ASP A 47 -19.53 10.40 -8.75
N ALA A 48 -20.47 10.67 -9.66
CA ALA A 48 -21.21 9.69 -10.44
C ALA A 48 -21.67 10.25 -11.78
N ILE A 49 -21.88 9.39 -12.76
CA ILE A 49 -22.38 9.77 -14.09
C ILE A 49 -23.60 8.90 -14.41
N LEU A 50 -24.70 9.54 -14.83
CA LEU A 50 -25.86 8.88 -15.44
C LEU A 50 -25.78 9.09 -16.95
N CYS A 51 -25.72 8.02 -17.73
CA CYS A 51 -25.53 8.11 -19.18
C CYS A 51 -26.58 7.32 -19.94
N ASP A 52 -27.31 7.96 -20.86
CA ASP A 52 -28.16 7.25 -21.81
C ASP A 52 -27.29 6.45 -22.78
N ILE A 53 -27.77 5.27 -23.17
CA ILE A 53 -27.09 4.44 -24.16
C ILE A 53 -27.29 4.97 -25.57
N LYS A 54 -28.54 5.29 -25.93
CA LYS A 54 -28.86 5.70 -27.30
C LYS A 54 -28.88 7.21 -27.45
N MET A 55 -27.77 7.76 -27.91
CA MET A 55 -27.63 9.16 -28.21
C MET A 55 -27.19 9.39 -29.68
N PRO A 56 -27.54 10.50 -30.30
CA PRO A 56 -26.98 10.90 -31.61
C PRO A 56 -25.47 11.13 -31.48
N ASP A 57 -24.73 10.97 -32.55
CA ASP A 57 -23.31 11.25 -32.71
C ASP A 57 -22.33 10.33 -31.98
N MET A 58 -22.61 9.98 -30.72
CA MET A 58 -21.79 9.10 -29.90
C MET A 58 -22.67 8.24 -29.00
N ASP A 59 -22.55 6.92 -29.09
CA ASP A 59 -23.26 5.97 -28.25
C ASP A 59 -22.76 6.06 -26.79
N GLY A 60 -23.68 5.91 -25.83
CA GLY A 60 -23.34 5.91 -24.42
C GLY A 60 -22.34 4.81 -24.01
N ILE A 61 -22.25 3.72 -24.76
CA ILE A 61 -21.22 2.70 -24.56
C ILE A 61 -19.82 3.22 -24.96
N GLU A 62 -19.74 4.03 -26.03
CA GLU A 62 -18.48 4.68 -26.42
C GLU A 62 -18.05 5.73 -25.39
N VAL A 63 -19.03 6.49 -24.82
CA VAL A 63 -18.79 7.43 -23.72
C VAL A 63 -18.23 6.66 -22.51
N LEU A 64 -18.85 5.53 -22.13
CA LEU A 64 -18.37 4.67 -21.04
C LEU A 64 -16.90 4.27 -21.21
N GLU A 65 -16.53 3.78 -22.40
CA GLU A 65 -15.17 3.33 -22.68
C GLU A 65 -14.15 4.48 -22.59
N GLN A 66 -14.49 5.65 -23.16
CA GLN A 66 -13.61 6.81 -23.10
C GLN A 66 -13.47 7.38 -21.69
N VAL A 67 -14.55 7.44 -20.92
CA VAL A 67 -14.49 7.90 -19.52
C VAL A 67 -13.67 6.92 -18.68
N LYS A 68 -13.84 5.59 -18.87
CA LYS A 68 -13.05 4.58 -18.14
C LYS A 68 -11.56 4.64 -18.45
N ALA A 69 -11.16 5.14 -19.59
CA ALA A 69 -9.75 5.36 -19.91
C ALA A 69 -9.11 6.53 -19.15
N ILE A 70 -9.90 7.50 -18.68
CA ILE A 70 -9.44 8.74 -18.04
C ILE A 70 -9.86 8.89 -16.57
N SER A 71 -10.92 8.18 -16.13
CA SER A 71 -11.48 8.31 -14.78
C SER A 71 -12.05 6.99 -14.27
N ASP A 72 -11.94 6.77 -12.94
CA ASP A 72 -12.60 5.66 -12.24
C ASP A 72 -14.04 5.99 -11.80
N THR A 73 -14.57 7.16 -12.17
CA THR A 73 -15.93 7.60 -11.80
C THR A 73 -16.96 6.53 -12.17
N PRO A 74 -17.85 6.15 -11.26
CA PRO A 74 -18.91 5.19 -11.54
C PRO A 74 -19.91 5.75 -12.55
N ILE A 75 -20.18 4.95 -13.60
CA ILE A 75 -21.14 5.30 -14.65
C ILE A 75 -22.33 4.36 -14.55
N ILE A 76 -23.53 4.91 -14.39
CA ILE A 76 -24.80 4.21 -14.39
C ILE A 76 -25.42 4.41 -15.78
N MET A 77 -25.61 3.32 -16.50
CA MET A 77 -26.22 3.36 -17.83
C MET A 77 -27.74 3.40 -17.72
N ILE A 78 -28.39 4.22 -18.53
CA ILE A 78 -29.86 4.32 -18.60
C ILE A 78 -30.28 4.00 -20.04
N SER A 79 -31.35 3.22 -20.25
CA SER A 79 -31.83 2.93 -21.61
C SER A 79 -33.33 2.67 -21.67
N GLY A 80 -33.99 3.22 -22.69
CA GLY A 80 -35.41 2.97 -22.98
C GLY A 80 -35.70 1.68 -23.73
N HIS A 81 -34.71 1.12 -24.45
CA HIS A 81 -34.85 -0.07 -25.27
C HIS A 81 -33.77 -1.14 -24.93
N GLY A 82 -33.31 -1.16 -23.67
CA GLY A 82 -32.27 -2.09 -23.25
C GLY A 82 -32.75 -3.53 -23.23
N THR A 83 -32.18 -4.35 -24.10
CA THR A 83 -32.28 -5.81 -23.97
C THR A 83 -31.35 -6.27 -22.85
N ILE A 84 -31.56 -7.48 -22.34
CA ILE A 84 -30.67 -8.09 -21.35
C ILE A 84 -29.23 -8.10 -21.88
N ASP A 85 -29.05 -8.33 -23.18
CA ASP A 85 -27.73 -8.36 -23.83
C ASP A 85 -27.02 -7.01 -23.76
N THR A 86 -27.72 -5.89 -23.98
CA THR A 86 -27.16 -4.54 -23.87
C THR A 86 -26.73 -4.20 -22.44
N ALA A 87 -27.53 -4.62 -21.44
CA ALA A 87 -27.19 -4.44 -20.05
C ALA A 87 -25.92 -5.25 -19.67
N VAL A 88 -25.86 -6.52 -20.11
CA VAL A 88 -24.69 -7.39 -19.89
C VAL A 88 -23.43 -6.83 -20.56
N GLU A 89 -23.56 -6.28 -21.77
CA GLU A 89 -22.44 -5.63 -22.48
C GLU A 89 -21.93 -4.41 -21.72
N ALA A 90 -22.82 -3.53 -21.27
CA ALA A 90 -22.46 -2.34 -20.50
C ALA A 90 -21.70 -2.71 -19.20
N ILE A 91 -22.18 -3.70 -18.47
CA ILE A 91 -21.52 -4.17 -17.23
C ILE A 91 -20.15 -4.79 -17.54
N LYS A 92 -20.03 -5.59 -18.62
CA LYS A 92 -18.73 -6.15 -19.05
C LYS A 92 -17.72 -5.07 -19.43
N LYS A 93 -18.17 -3.95 -19.98
CA LYS A 93 -17.33 -2.78 -20.33
C LYS A 93 -17.05 -1.86 -19.14
N GLY A 94 -17.53 -2.19 -17.94
CA GLY A 94 -17.20 -1.52 -16.69
C GLY A 94 -18.23 -0.48 -16.22
N ALA A 95 -19.46 -0.51 -16.71
CA ALA A 95 -20.54 0.26 -16.10
C ALA A 95 -20.75 -0.19 -14.65
N PHE A 96 -21.14 0.75 -13.79
CA PHE A 96 -21.45 0.45 -12.38
C PHE A 96 -22.77 -0.32 -12.25
N ASP A 97 -23.80 0.14 -12.95
CA ASP A 97 -25.12 -0.51 -13.01
C ASP A 97 -25.87 -0.08 -14.29
N PHE A 98 -27.01 -0.71 -14.52
CA PHE A 98 -27.90 -0.43 -15.63
C PHE A 98 -29.33 -0.21 -15.14
N ILE A 99 -30.01 0.86 -15.61
CA ILE A 99 -31.37 1.22 -15.27
C ILE A 99 -32.22 1.34 -16.55
N GLN A 100 -33.37 0.68 -16.58
CA GLN A 100 -34.30 0.78 -17.69
C GLN A 100 -35.17 2.05 -17.57
N LYS A 101 -35.43 2.74 -18.67
CA LYS A 101 -36.38 3.86 -18.76
C LYS A 101 -37.82 3.33 -18.89
N PRO A 102 -38.82 3.94 -18.24
CA PRO A 102 -38.70 5.01 -17.26
C PRO A 102 -38.07 4.49 -15.95
N PRO A 103 -37.15 5.23 -15.36
CA PRO A 103 -36.50 4.78 -14.15
C PRO A 103 -37.48 4.78 -12.96
N ASP A 104 -37.51 3.67 -12.22
CA ASP A 104 -38.15 3.66 -10.91
C ASP A 104 -37.36 4.56 -9.96
N LEU A 105 -38.04 5.47 -9.28
CA LEU A 105 -37.43 6.48 -8.42
C LEU A 105 -36.57 5.85 -7.32
N ASN A 106 -37.08 4.83 -6.64
CA ASN A 106 -36.36 4.19 -5.55
C ASN A 106 -35.11 3.48 -6.06
N ARG A 107 -35.23 2.76 -7.19
CA ARG A 107 -34.10 2.08 -7.82
C ARG A 107 -33.02 3.05 -8.25
N LEU A 108 -33.40 4.18 -8.88
CA LEU A 108 -32.46 5.22 -9.28
C LEU A 108 -31.69 5.77 -8.08
N LEU A 109 -32.38 6.18 -7.03
CA LEU A 109 -31.76 6.76 -5.84
C LEU A 109 -30.86 5.77 -5.09
N ILE A 110 -31.28 4.49 -4.97
CA ILE A 110 -30.46 3.44 -4.36
C ILE A 110 -29.19 3.21 -5.19
N THR A 111 -29.33 3.12 -6.53
CA THR A 111 -28.18 2.88 -7.40
C THR A 111 -27.18 4.05 -7.37
N VAL A 112 -27.68 5.30 -7.40
CA VAL A 112 -26.84 6.50 -7.28
C VAL A 112 -26.11 6.52 -5.94
N ARG A 113 -26.80 6.24 -4.83
CA ARG A 113 -26.20 6.18 -3.49
C ARG A 113 -25.08 5.13 -3.42
N ASN A 114 -25.33 3.93 -3.90
CA ASN A 114 -24.34 2.86 -3.93
C ASN A 114 -23.12 3.23 -4.80
N ALA A 115 -23.33 3.93 -5.91
CA ALA A 115 -22.26 4.44 -6.76
C ALA A 115 -21.40 5.48 -6.03
N LEU A 116 -22.03 6.43 -5.34
CA LEU A 116 -21.34 7.45 -4.55
C LEU A 116 -20.57 6.85 -3.36
N ASP A 117 -21.15 5.89 -2.65
CA ASP A 117 -20.49 5.18 -1.56
C ASP A 117 -19.22 4.45 -2.06
N LYS A 118 -19.31 3.76 -3.22
CA LYS A 118 -18.15 3.12 -3.84
C LYS A 118 -17.06 4.14 -4.22
N GLN A 119 -17.47 5.29 -4.78
CA GLN A 119 -16.53 6.35 -5.15
C GLN A 119 -15.85 6.95 -3.91
N SER A 120 -16.61 7.26 -2.86
CA SER A 120 -16.09 7.77 -1.59
C SER A 120 -15.06 6.80 -0.99
N LEU A 121 -15.41 5.51 -0.87
CA LEU A 121 -14.49 4.47 -0.39
C LEU A 121 -13.23 4.33 -1.26
N SER A 122 -13.37 4.47 -2.59
CA SER A 122 -12.22 4.43 -3.50
C SER A 122 -11.31 5.63 -3.31
N THR A 123 -11.89 6.83 -3.15
CA THR A 123 -11.14 8.07 -2.94
C THR A 123 -10.45 8.08 -1.58
N GLU A 124 -11.14 7.65 -0.52
CA GLU A 124 -10.56 7.51 0.81
C GLU A 124 -9.42 6.48 0.83
N ASN A 125 -9.62 5.34 0.18
CA ASN A 125 -8.57 4.31 0.05
C ASN A 125 -7.36 4.85 -0.73
N LYS A 126 -7.56 5.62 -1.82
CA LYS A 126 -6.48 6.28 -2.56
C LYS A 126 -5.76 7.33 -1.71
N ALA A 127 -6.50 8.12 -0.93
CA ALA A 127 -5.91 9.13 -0.03
C ALA A 127 -5.11 8.46 1.11
N LEU A 128 -5.65 7.41 1.74
CA LEU A 128 -4.97 6.62 2.75
C LEU A 128 -3.71 5.94 2.18
N LYS A 129 -3.81 5.33 1.00
CA LYS A 129 -2.65 4.74 0.33
C LYS A 129 -1.58 5.78 0.00
N LYS A 130 -1.96 6.99 -0.45
CA LYS A 130 -1.03 8.08 -0.73
C LYS A 130 -0.36 8.62 0.53
N ALA A 131 -1.09 8.72 1.65
CA ALA A 131 -0.53 9.09 2.94
C ALA A 131 0.48 8.05 3.43
N VAL A 132 0.13 6.77 3.38
CA VAL A 132 1.01 5.65 3.74
C VAL A 132 2.22 5.57 2.80
N SER A 133 2.06 5.80 1.49
CA SER A 133 3.18 5.76 0.54
C SER A 133 4.18 6.89 0.75
N LYS A 134 3.73 8.09 1.14
CA LYS A 134 4.65 9.18 1.53
C LYS A 134 5.51 8.83 2.74
N GLN A 135 4.95 8.15 3.74
CA GLN A 135 5.72 7.69 4.89
C GLN A 135 6.69 6.54 4.54
N ASN A 136 6.40 5.80 3.47
CA ASN A 136 7.19 4.64 3.01
C ASN A 136 8.15 4.98 1.85
N GLU A 137 8.33 6.26 1.52
CA GLU A 137 9.24 6.64 0.45
C GLU A 137 10.70 6.46 0.86
N MET A 138 11.46 5.75 0.04
CA MET A 138 12.89 5.55 0.27
C MET A 138 13.66 6.81 -0.12
N VAL A 139 14.06 7.61 0.88
CA VAL A 139 14.81 8.85 0.71
C VAL A 139 16.31 8.57 0.63
N GLY A 140 17.01 9.23 -0.30
CA GLY A 140 18.46 9.15 -0.50
C GLY A 140 18.85 9.07 -1.97
N THR A 141 19.96 9.70 -2.33
CA THR A 141 20.52 9.77 -3.68
C THR A 141 21.98 9.35 -3.75
N SER A 142 22.54 8.85 -2.64
CA SER A 142 23.91 8.35 -2.58
C SER A 142 24.10 7.13 -3.50
N ALA A 143 25.32 6.92 -3.99
CA ALA A 143 25.63 5.81 -4.88
C ALA A 143 25.23 4.45 -4.31
N PRO A 144 25.49 4.10 -3.02
CA PRO A 144 25.05 2.84 -2.45
C PRO A 144 23.51 2.68 -2.45
N MET A 145 22.75 3.77 -2.25
CA MET A 145 21.28 3.72 -2.29
C MET A 145 20.73 3.60 -3.71
N MET A 146 21.41 4.16 -4.70
CA MET A 146 21.06 3.97 -6.11
C MET A 146 21.23 2.51 -6.52
N GLU A 147 22.31 1.84 -6.10
CA GLU A 147 22.50 0.40 -6.33
C GLU A 147 21.36 -0.45 -5.73
N VAL A 148 20.90 -0.10 -4.52
CA VAL A 148 19.75 -0.77 -3.89
C VAL A 148 18.47 -0.56 -4.71
N ARG A 149 18.22 0.66 -5.22
CA ARG A 149 17.05 0.95 -6.07
C ARG A 149 17.10 0.19 -7.39
N ASP A 150 18.25 0.18 -8.06
CA ASP A 150 18.44 -0.58 -9.30
C ASP A 150 18.17 -2.07 -9.11
N MET A 151 18.60 -2.63 -7.97
CA MET A 151 18.30 -4.03 -7.62
C MET A 151 16.80 -4.23 -7.39
N ILE A 152 16.13 -3.31 -6.68
CA ILE A 152 14.69 -3.38 -6.46
C ILE A 152 13.94 -3.35 -7.79
N GLU A 153 14.25 -2.41 -8.70
CA GLU A 153 13.59 -2.28 -10.00
C GLU A 153 13.74 -3.55 -10.87
N LYS A 154 14.92 -4.17 -10.86
CA LYS A 154 15.18 -5.42 -11.60
C LYS A 154 14.45 -6.63 -11.01
N VAL A 155 14.34 -6.69 -9.69
CA VAL A 155 13.84 -7.87 -8.97
C VAL A 155 12.33 -7.80 -8.70
N ALA A 156 11.79 -6.61 -8.50
CA ALA A 156 10.37 -6.42 -8.16
C ALA A 156 9.40 -7.06 -9.16
N PRO A 157 9.59 -6.96 -10.50
CA PRO A 157 8.69 -7.59 -11.48
C PRO A 157 8.67 -9.12 -11.44
N THR A 158 9.64 -9.73 -10.76
CA THR A 158 9.76 -11.20 -10.66
C THR A 158 9.06 -11.76 -9.41
N ASN A 159 8.86 -13.08 -9.36
CA ASN A 159 8.46 -13.78 -8.16
C ASN A 159 9.65 -14.31 -7.33
N ALA A 160 10.87 -13.84 -7.61
CA ALA A 160 12.05 -14.27 -6.88
C ALA A 160 11.92 -13.95 -5.38
N ARG A 161 12.44 -14.86 -4.56
CA ARG A 161 12.62 -14.64 -3.12
C ARG A 161 13.82 -13.73 -2.93
N VAL A 162 13.69 -12.82 -1.97
CA VAL A 162 14.72 -11.84 -1.66
C VAL A 162 15.07 -11.92 -0.17
N LEU A 163 16.35 -12.01 0.11
CA LEU A 163 16.91 -11.85 1.44
C LEU A 163 17.50 -10.43 1.55
N ILE A 164 16.95 -9.63 2.44
CA ILE A 164 17.38 -8.25 2.69
C ILE A 164 18.27 -8.26 3.94
N THR A 165 19.53 -7.85 3.79
CA THR A 165 20.48 -7.81 4.88
C THR A 165 20.87 -6.37 5.21
N GLY A 166 21.19 -6.10 6.47
CA GLY A 166 21.63 -4.77 6.92
C GLY A 166 21.41 -4.58 8.41
N GLU A 167 22.07 -3.61 8.98
CA GLU A 167 21.98 -3.27 10.39
C GLU A 167 20.56 -2.86 10.81
N ASN A 168 20.32 -2.84 12.12
CA ASN A 168 19.04 -2.34 12.65
C ASN A 168 18.85 -0.87 12.30
N GLY A 169 17.61 -0.51 11.91
CA GLY A 169 17.25 0.88 11.58
C GLY A 169 17.75 1.38 10.22
N THR A 170 18.28 0.52 9.34
CA THR A 170 18.75 0.92 7.99
C THR A 170 17.63 1.11 6.98
N GLY A 171 16.40 0.63 7.27
CA GLY A 171 15.24 0.72 6.37
C GLY A 171 14.98 -0.56 5.56
N LYS A 172 15.34 -1.76 6.05
CA LYS A 172 15.07 -3.07 5.40
C LYS A 172 13.59 -3.24 5.06
N GLU A 173 12.68 -2.79 5.93
CA GLU A 173 11.23 -2.82 5.71
C GLU A 173 10.82 -1.99 4.48
N LEU A 174 11.39 -0.79 4.30
CA LEU A 174 11.09 0.06 3.14
C LEU A 174 11.50 -0.63 1.82
N VAL A 175 12.62 -1.35 1.82
CA VAL A 175 13.05 -2.17 0.67
C VAL A 175 12.03 -3.26 0.38
N ALA A 176 11.54 -3.97 1.40
CA ALA A 176 10.53 -5.01 1.23
C ALA A 176 9.20 -4.44 0.70
N ARG A 177 8.76 -3.29 1.21
CA ARG A 177 7.55 -2.59 0.74
C ARG A 177 7.68 -2.15 -0.72
N GLN A 178 8.80 -1.57 -1.12
CA GLN A 178 9.03 -1.19 -2.51
C GLN A 178 9.08 -2.39 -3.46
N LEU A 179 9.73 -3.50 -3.05
CA LEU A 179 9.70 -4.75 -3.80
C LEU A 179 8.27 -5.28 -4.02
N HIS A 180 7.38 -5.08 -3.06
CA HIS A 180 5.97 -5.44 -3.21
C HIS A 180 5.22 -4.45 -4.11
N GLU A 181 5.36 -3.14 -3.89
CA GLU A 181 4.65 -2.09 -4.62
C GLU A 181 4.99 -2.06 -6.12
N LEU A 182 6.24 -2.37 -6.48
CA LEU A 182 6.69 -2.47 -7.87
C LEU A 182 6.47 -3.86 -8.49
N SER A 183 5.86 -4.79 -7.74
CA SER A 183 5.62 -6.16 -8.21
C SER A 183 4.27 -6.32 -8.92
N PRO A 184 4.07 -7.41 -9.70
CA PRO A 184 2.75 -7.79 -10.21
C PRO A 184 1.72 -8.07 -9.10
N ARG A 185 2.18 -8.27 -7.84
CA ARG A 185 1.35 -8.56 -6.67
C ARG A 185 0.99 -7.33 -5.84
N ARG A 186 1.26 -6.12 -6.33
CA ARG A 186 1.04 -4.83 -5.63
C ARG A 186 -0.40 -4.60 -5.14
N TYR A 187 -1.37 -5.26 -5.74
CA TYR A 187 -2.78 -5.19 -5.35
C TYR A 187 -3.19 -6.29 -4.34
N GLY A 188 -2.30 -7.27 -4.14
CA GLY A 188 -2.49 -8.33 -3.15
C GLY A 188 -2.07 -7.88 -1.74
N PRO A 189 -2.33 -8.72 -0.71
CA PRO A 189 -1.93 -8.40 0.64
C PRO A 189 -0.40 -8.35 0.80
N PHE A 190 0.08 -7.40 1.59
CA PHE A 190 1.43 -7.36 2.15
C PHE A 190 1.33 -7.66 3.64
N ILE A 191 1.74 -8.86 4.03
CA ILE A 191 1.70 -9.29 5.43
C ILE A 191 3.11 -9.27 5.96
N GLU A 192 3.31 -8.56 7.06
CA GLU A 192 4.59 -8.40 7.74
C GLU A 192 4.58 -9.16 9.07
N VAL A 193 5.65 -9.92 9.31
CA VAL A 193 5.85 -10.69 10.53
C VAL A 193 7.24 -10.40 11.07
N ASN A 194 7.31 -9.76 12.23
CA ASN A 194 8.56 -9.58 12.94
C ASN A 194 8.83 -10.84 13.81
N CYS A 195 9.77 -11.67 13.37
CA CYS A 195 10.07 -12.95 14.02
C CYS A 195 10.70 -12.79 15.42
N ALA A 196 11.36 -11.66 15.68
CA ALA A 196 11.95 -11.38 16.99
C ALA A 196 10.92 -10.91 18.03
N ALA A 197 9.81 -10.32 17.58
CA ALA A 197 8.77 -9.80 18.48
C ALA A 197 7.79 -10.87 18.96
N ILE A 198 7.75 -12.03 18.34
CA ILE A 198 6.81 -13.12 18.64
C ILE A 198 7.50 -14.18 19.48
N PRO A 199 6.95 -14.57 20.67
CA PRO A 199 7.48 -15.69 21.44
C PRO A 199 7.60 -16.97 20.59
N ALA A 200 8.69 -17.73 20.81
CA ALA A 200 9.01 -18.91 20.01
C ALA A 200 7.86 -19.94 19.95
N GLU A 201 7.11 -20.08 21.04
CA GLU A 201 5.98 -20.99 21.14
C GLU A 201 4.76 -20.56 20.31
N LEU A 202 4.66 -19.27 19.99
CA LEU A 202 3.51 -18.69 19.29
C LEU A 202 3.78 -18.45 17.80
N ILE A 203 5.04 -18.40 17.37
CA ILE A 203 5.41 -18.06 15.99
C ILE A 203 4.84 -19.06 14.98
N GLU A 204 4.79 -20.35 15.32
CA GLU A 204 4.19 -21.36 14.44
C GLU A 204 2.70 -21.13 14.26
N SER A 205 1.97 -20.85 15.34
CA SER A 205 0.55 -20.55 15.32
C SER A 205 0.25 -19.25 14.54
N GLN A 206 1.13 -18.26 14.65
CA GLN A 206 0.98 -17.00 13.91
C GLN A 206 1.20 -17.23 12.40
N LEU A 207 2.28 -17.89 12.02
CA LEU A 207 2.62 -18.11 10.60
C LEU A 207 1.66 -19.08 9.90
N PHE A 208 1.33 -20.20 10.54
CA PHE A 208 0.60 -21.32 9.90
C PHE A 208 -0.86 -21.41 10.33
N GLY A 209 -1.26 -20.65 11.37
CA GLY A 209 -2.59 -20.79 11.95
C GLY A 209 -2.73 -22.01 12.87
N HIS A 210 -3.89 -22.16 13.47
CA HIS A 210 -4.19 -23.30 14.33
C HIS A 210 -5.63 -23.73 14.22
N GLU A 211 -5.86 -25.02 14.50
CA GLU A 211 -7.19 -25.59 14.66
C GLU A 211 -7.69 -25.40 16.10
N LYS A 212 -9.00 -25.40 16.29
CA LYS A 212 -9.61 -25.32 17.63
C LYS A 212 -9.12 -26.49 18.50
N GLY A 213 -8.64 -26.18 19.71
CA GLY A 213 -8.18 -27.20 20.68
C GLY A 213 -6.73 -27.69 20.47
N SER A 214 -5.97 -27.12 19.55
CA SER A 214 -4.57 -27.51 19.28
C SER A 214 -3.60 -27.22 20.44
N PHE A 215 -3.96 -26.27 21.32
CA PHE A 215 -3.26 -25.96 22.57
C PHE A 215 -4.25 -25.29 23.55
N THR A 216 -3.87 -25.14 24.81
CA THR A 216 -4.79 -24.72 25.91
C THR A 216 -5.56 -23.45 25.66
N SER A 217 -5.01 -22.49 24.94
CA SER A 217 -5.67 -21.21 24.61
C SER A 217 -6.29 -21.16 23.19
N ALA A 218 -6.29 -22.26 22.44
CA ALA A 218 -6.85 -22.35 21.08
C ALA A 218 -8.39 -22.54 21.12
N ILE A 219 -9.12 -21.52 21.58
CA ILE A 219 -10.61 -21.57 21.73
C ILE A 219 -11.32 -21.63 20.37
N LYS A 220 -10.75 -20.97 19.34
CA LYS A 220 -11.28 -20.90 17.97
C LYS A 220 -10.19 -21.24 16.97
N GLN A 221 -10.58 -21.69 15.78
CA GLN A 221 -9.69 -21.80 14.63
C GLN A 221 -9.21 -20.41 14.19
N LYS A 222 -7.92 -20.27 13.86
CA LYS A 222 -7.32 -19.03 13.34
C LYS A 222 -6.53 -19.33 12.05
N LYS A 223 -6.71 -18.50 11.03
CA LYS A 223 -5.85 -18.52 9.83
C LYS A 223 -4.48 -17.97 10.16
N GLY A 224 -3.44 -18.56 9.56
CA GLY A 224 -2.08 -18.09 9.68
C GLY A 224 -1.70 -17.03 8.63
N ASP A 225 -0.56 -16.36 8.85
CA ASP A 225 -0.09 -15.28 7.98
C ASP A 225 0.22 -15.77 6.56
N PHE A 226 0.64 -17.02 6.37
CA PHE A 226 0.76 -17.64 5.05
C PHE A 226 -0.58 -17.70 4.29
N GLU A 227 -1.69 -18.00 4.97
CA GLU A 227 -3.02 -17.99 4.36
C GLU A 227 -3.45 -16.57 4.04
N LEU A 228 -3.22 -15.62 4.96
CA LEU A 228 -3.59 -14.21 4.81
C LEU A 228 -2.79 -13.52 3.69
N ALA A 229 -1.53 -13.93 3.49
CA ALA A 229 -0.65 -13.40 2.43
C ALA A 229 -0.93 -14.01 1.05
N SER A 230 -1.84 -14.98 0.93
CA SER A 230 -2.08 -15.68 -0.34
C SER A 230 -2.56 -14.72 -1.44
N GLY A 231 -1.95 -14.81 -2.61
CA GLY A 231 -2.12 -13.85 -3.72
C GLY A 231 -1.21 -12.62 -3.64
N GLY A 232 -0.50 -12.43 -2.52
CA GLY A 232 0.37 -11.27 -2.25
C GLY A 232 1.79 -11.64 -1.83
N THR A 233 2.28 -10.95 -0.81
CA THR A 233 3.65 -11.05 -0.30
C THR A 233 3.65 -11.24 1.22
N LEU A 234 4.46 -12.18 1.71
CA LEU A 234 4.76 -12.34 3.13
C LEU A 234 6.20 -11.86 3.36
N PHE A 235 6.34 -10.88 4.25
CA PHE A 235 7.61 -10.34 4.67
C PHE A 235 7.96 -10.85 6.07
N LEU A 236 9.06 -11.59 6.17
CA LEU A 236 9.59 -12.17 7.41
C LEU A 236 10.74 -11.29 7.88
N ASP A 237 10.47 -10.36 8.78
CA ASP A 237 11.52 -9.52 9.36
C ASP A 237 12.21 -10.24 10.50
N GLU A 238 13.50 -9.99 10.67
CA GLU A 238 14.42 -10.62 11.61
C GLU A 238 14.33 -12.16 11.60
N ILE A 239 14.38 -12.73 10.38
CA ILE A 239 14.28 -14.18 10.15
C ILE A 239 15.35 -14.99 10.92
N GLY A 240 16.51 -14.37 11.22
CA GLY A 240 17.59 -14.97 11.99
C GLY A 240 17.26 -15.20 13.47
N ASP A 241 16.13 -14.71 13.96
CA ASP A 241 15.64 -14.92 15.34
C ASP A 241 14.60 -16.04 15.43
N MET A 242 14.22 -16.63 14.31
CA MET A 242 13.22 -17.71 14.26
C MET A 242 13.78 -19.01 14.86
N SER A 243 12.97 -19.73 15.64
CA SER A 243 13.33 -21.05 16.18
C SER A 243 13.55 -22.08 15.08
N LEU A 244 14.44 -23.06 15.30
CA LEU A 244 14.74 -24.13 14.33
C LEU A 244 13.50 -24.92 13.90
N ALA A 245 12.54 -25.10 14.80
CA ALA A 245 11.27 -25.78 14.50
C ALA A 245 10.43 -24.99 13.51
N ALA A 246 10.31 -23.68 13.71
CA ALA A 246 9.60 -22.79 12.79
C ALA A 246 10.33 -22.66 11.45
N GLN A 247 11.67 -22.60 11.46
CA GLN A 247 12.49 -22.60 10.23
C GLN A 247 12.21 -23.85 9.36
N ALA A 248 12.10 -25.04 9.96
CA ALA A 248 11.78 -26.27 9.24
C ALA A 248 10.40 -26.23 8.58
N LYS A 249 9.40 -25.69 9.26
CA LYS A 249 8.04 -25.52 8.70
C LYS A 249 7.99 -24.47 7.59
N VAL A 250 8.70 -23.35 7.76
CA VAL A 250 8.83 -22.33 6.70
C VAL A 250 9.50 -22.93 5.47
N LEU A 251 10.58 -23.69 5.63
CA LEU A 251 11.25 -24.38 4.52
C LEU A 251 10.27 -25.28 3.75
N ARG A 252 9.48 -26.09 4.49
CA ARG A 252 8.48 -26.97 3.89
C ARG A 252 7.42 -26.16 3.11
N ALA A 253 6.91 -25.08 3.67
CA ALA A 253 5.97 -24.20 2.98
C ALA A 253 6.55 -23.59 1.70
N LEU A 254 7.86 -23.25 1.69
CA LEU A 254 8.57 -22.73 0.51
C LEU A 254 8.84 -23.78 -0.56
N GLN A 255 8.90 -25.07 -0.19
CA GLN A 255 9.14 -26.17 -1.13
C GLN A 255 7.85 -26.68 -1.77
N GLU A 256 6.82 -26.85 -0.95
CA GLU A 256 5.56 -27.51 -1.34
C GLU A 256 4.48 -26.52 -1.79
N ASN A 257 4.64 -25.23 -1.51
CA ASN A 257 3.59 -24.19 -1.67
C ASN A 257 2.27 -24.56 -0.96
N LYS A 258 2.40 -25.25 0.16
CA LYS A 258 1.30 -25.69 1.01
C LYS A 258 1.71 -25.53 2.47
N ILE A 259 0.71 -25.35 3.32
CA ILE A 259 0.86 -25.32 4.77
C ILE A 259 -0.11 -26.28 5.43
N VAL A 260 0.18 -26.63 6.69
CA VAL A 260 -0.73 -27.33 7.59
C VAL A 260 -0.83 -26.54 8.86
N ARG A 261 -2.06 -26.28 9.35
CA ARG A 261 -2.28 -25.58 10.62
C ARG A 261 -1.80 -26.40 11.80
N VAL A 262 -1.40 -25.72 12.87
CA VAL A 262 -1.04 -26.40 14.13
C VAL A 262 -2.22 -27.19 14.65
N GLY A 263 -2.00 -28.49 14.91
CA GLY A 263 -3.06 -29.42 15.34
C GLY A 263 -4.01 -29.89 14.23
N GLY A 264 -3.73 -29.54 12.97
CA GLY A 264 -4.49 -29.99 11.81
C GLY A 264 -3.72 -30.98 10.95
N GLU A 265 -4.42 -31.66 10.03
CA GLU A 265 -3.85 -32.58 9.04
C GLU A 265 -4.07 -32.11 7.60
N LYS A 266 -4.98 -31.11 7.43
CA LYS A 266 -5.37 -30.63 6.10
C LYS A 266 -4.28 -29.77 5.48
N GLU A 267 -3.79 -30.16 4.30
CA GLU A 267 -2.93 -29.33 3.47
C GLU A 267 -3.73 -28.17 2.85
N ILE A 268 -3.20 -26.96 2.97
CA ILE A 268 -3.80 -25.73 2.45
C ILE A 268 -2.82 -25.15 1.42
N PRO A 269 -3.19 -25.08 0.14
CA PRO A 269 -2.34 -24.46 -0.88
C PRO A 269 -2.23 -22.96 -0.65
N VAL A 270 -1.02 -22.40 -0.78
CA VAL A 270 -0.73 -20.98 -0.62
C VAL A 270 0.10 -20.49 -1.81
N ASN A 271 -0.25 -19.32 -2.34
CA ASN A 271 0.49 -18.68 -3.42
C ASN A 271 1.06 -17.36 -2.93
N VAL A 272 2.22 -17.41 -2.29
CA VAL A 272 2.81 -16.26 -1.59
C VAL A 272 4.21 -15.99 -2.10
N ARG A 273 4.53 -14.71 -2.41
CA ARG A 273 5.91 -14.27 -2.60
C ARG A 273 6.55 -14.05 -1.23
N ILE A 274 7.73 -14.61 -1.01
CA ILE A 274 8.45 -14.45 0.26
C ILE A 274 9.59 -13.45 0.11
N LEU A 275 9.60 -12.47 1.02
CA LEU A 275 10.71 -11.58 1.30
C LEU A 275 11.15 -11.83 2.74
N ALA A 276 12.45 -11.87 3.00
CA ALA A 276 12.99 -12.05 4.34
C ALA A 276 14.02 -10.97 4.64
N ALA A 277 14.09 -10.52 5.89
CA ALA A 277 15.12 -9.58 6.32
C ALA A 277 15.81 -10.04 7.60
N THR A 278 17.06 -9.63 7.78
CA THR A 278 17.83 -9.88 9.00
C THR A 278 18.98 -8.90 9.17
N ASN A 279 19.31 -8.61 10.42
CA ASN A 279 20.53 -7.91 10.80
C ASN A 279 21.69 -8.87 11.14
N LYS A 280 21.41 -10.18 11.25
CA LYS A 280 22.41 -11.20 11.62
C LYS A 280 23.21 -11.69 10.41
N ASN A 281 24.46 -12.07 10.67
CA ASN A 281 25.23 -12.85 9.71
C ASN A 281 24.76 -14.30 9.72
N LEU A 282 23.85 -14.65 8.79
CA LEU A 282 23.25 -15.99 8.76
C LEU A 282 24.28 -17.10 8.54
N LYS A 283 25.42 -16.85 7.86
CA LYS A 283 26.49 -17.86 7.72
C LYS A 283 27.07 -18.18 9.06
N ALA A 284 27.37 -17.19 9.89
CA ALA A 284 27.85 -17.41 11.25
C ALA A 284 26.79 -18.11 12.14
N GLU A 285 25.49 -17.79 11.94
CA GLU A 285 24.42 -18.48 12.68
C GLU A 285 24.22 -19.94 12.23
N ILE A 286 24.51 -20.29 10.97
CA ILE A 286 24.57 -21.68 10.48
C ILE A 286 25.69 -22.45 11.17
N GLU A 287 26.89 -21.87 11.24
CA GLU A 287 28.03 -22.49 11.92
C GLU A 287 27.76 -22.75 13.41
N LYS A 288 26.98 -21.86 14.06
CA LYS A 288 26.58 -22.06 15.47
C LYS A 288 25.38 -23.02 15.63
N GLY A 289 24.80 -23.52 14.54
CA GLY A 289 23.61 -24.37 14.58
C GLY A 289 22.29 -23.65 14.91
N ASN A 290 22.24 -22.31 14.87
CA ASN A 290 21.06 -21.50 15.16
C ASN A 290 20.18 -21.26 13.92
N PHE A 291 20.73 -21.45 12.73
CA PHE A 291 20.01 -21.27 11.46
C PHE A 291 20.27 -22.47 10.52
N ARG A 292 19.24 -22.91 9.81
CA ARG A 292 19.34 -24.03 8.88
C ARG A 292 19.93 -23.59 7.55
N GLU A 293 20.93 -24.30 7.08
CA GLU A 293 21.60 -24.05 5.80
C GLU A 293 20.65 -24.22 4.60
N ASP A 294 19.77 -25.25 4.65
CA ASP A 294 18.79 -25.51 3.59
C ASP A 294 17.76 -24.37 3.44
N LEU A 295 17.33 -23.77 4.55
CA LEU A 295 16.47 -22.58 4.52
C LEU A 295 17.22 -21.35 3.97
N TYR A 296 18.49 -21.16 4.38
CA TYR A 296 19.32 -20.06 3.85
C TYR A 296 19.37 -20.11 2.32
N HIS A 297 19.74 -21.26 1.74
CA HIS A 297 19.81 -21.41 0.28
C HIS A 297 18.46 -21.24 -0.41
N ARG A 298 17.36 -21.53 0.28
CA ARG A 298 16.03 -21.36 -0.28
C ARG A 298 15.57 -19.90 -0.26
N LEU A 299 15.99 -19.10 0.73
CA LEU A 299 15.65 -17.67 0.86
C LEU A 299 16.60 -16.77 0.05
N SER A 300 17.89 -17.07 -0.01
CA SER A 300 18.94 -16.24 -0.59
C SER A 300 19.07 -16.35 -2.11
N VAL A 301 17.95 -16.40 -2.85
CA VAL A 301 17.97 -16.40 -4.32
C VAL A 301 18.54 -15.08 -4.84
N ILE A 302 18.05 -13.98 -4.30
CA ILE A 302 18.60 -12.63 -4.47
C ILE A 302 18.91 -12.07 -3.08
N VAL A 303 20.07 -11.47 -2.92
CA VAL A 303 20.45 -10.78 -1.68
C VAL A 303 20.56 -9.29 -1.96
N ILE A 304 19.83 -8.48 -1.20
CA ILE A 304 19.94 -7.02 -1.22
C ILE A 304 20.52 -6.56 0.10
N GLN A 305 21.70 -5.96 0.05
CA GLN A 305 22.35 -5.40 1.23
C GLN A 305 22.00 -3.92 1.35
N VAL A 306 21.38 -3.54 2.46
CA VAL A 306 21.05 -2.14 2.76
C VAL A 306 22.22 -1.50 3.51
N PRO A 307 22.84 -0.45 2.96
CA PRO A 307 24.01 0.17 3.55
C PRO A 307 23.67 0.87 4.85
N PRO A 308 24.57 0.84 5.86
CA PRO A 308 24.42 1.61 7.08
C PRO A 308 24.55 3.11 6.80
N LEU A 309 23.96 3.97 7.65
CA LEU A 309 23.89 5.42 7.41
C LEU A 309 25.28 6.08 7.34
N ARG A 310 26.26 5.56 8.07
CA ARG A 310 27.66 6.02 8.01
C ARG A 310 28.33 5.86 6.64
N GLU A 311 27.85 4.97 5.79
CA GLU A 311 28.33 4.75 4.42
C GLU A 311 27.57 5.57 3.37
N ARG A 312 26.51 6.29 3.80
CA ARG A 312 25.69 7.18 2.96
C ARG A 312 25.42 8.54 3.62
N LYS A 313 26.47 9.14 4.17
CA LYS A 313 26.37 10.42 4.89
C LYS A 313 25.82 11.56 4.03
N ASP A 314 25.96 11.47 2.72
CA ASP A 314 25.43 12.44 1.75
C ASP A 314 23.90 12.44 1.70
N ASP A 315 23.24 11.40 2.18
CA ASP A 315 21.78 11.33 2.27
C ASP A 315 21.24 12.03 3.54
N ILE A 316 22.09 12.30 4.55
CA ILE A 316 21.66 12.89 5.83
C ILE A 316 20.90 14.21 5.65
N PRO A 317 21.35 15.17 4.82
CA PRO A 317 20.60 16.42 4.63
C PRO A 317 19.17 16.19 4.12
N LEU A 318 18.99 15.29 3.14
CA LEU A 318 17.69 14.95 2.58
C LEU A 318 16.79 14.22 3.59
N LEU A 319 17.38 13.29 4.36
CA LEU A 319 16.68 12.58 5.43
C LEU A 319 16.21 13.53 6.53
N VAL A 320 17.06 14.46 6.97
CA VAL A 320 16.72 15.46 7.98
C VAL A 320 15.58 16.34 7.49
N GLN A 321 15.67 16.85 6.26
CA GLN A 321 14.60 17.68 5.68
C GLN A 321 13.26 16.92 5.64
N ASN A 322 13.26 15.67 5.15
CA ASN A 322 12.06 14.83 5.10
C ASN A 322 11.47 14.60 6.50
N PHE A 323 12.30 14.27 7.49
CA PHE A 323 11.83 14.04 8.86
C PHE A 323 11.27 15.29 9.50
N VAL A 324 11.93 16.44 9.33
CA VAL A 324 11.45 17.73 9.84
C VAL A 324 10.07 18.06 9.29
N GLU A 325 9.84 17.85 7.99
CA GLU A 325 8.56 18.11 7.34
C GLU A 325 7.45 17.19 7.90
N LEU A 326 7.74 15.89 8.04
CA LEU A 326 6.79 14.91 8.58
C LEU A 326 6.46 15.22 10.05
N ILE A 327 7.46 15.41 10.89
CA ILE A 327 7.28 15.66 12.32
C ILE A 327 6.54 17.00 12.56
N ALA A 328 6.89 18.03 11.80
CA ALA A 328 6.22 19.33 11.91
C ALA A 328 4.75 19.25 11.48
N GLN A 329 4.45 18.49 10.44
CA GLN A 329 3.08 18.24 9.98
C GLN A 329 2.27 17.50 11.06
N ASP A 330 2.83 16.45 11.65
CA ASP A 330 2.16 15.66 12.71
C ASP A 330 1.88 16.51 13.97
N MET A 331 2.80 17.46 14.28
CA MET A 331 2.65 18.38 15.41
C MET A 331 1.79 19.61 15.10
N GLY A 332 1.38 19.83 13.85
CA GLY A 332 0.67 21.04 13.43
C GLY A 332 1.50 22.31 13.60
N LYS A 333 2.84 22.23 13.49
CA LYS A 333 3.79 23.32 13.66
C LYS A 333 4.46 23.70 12.34
N VAL A 334 5.04 24.90 12.30
CA VAL A 334 5.92 25.29 11.20
C VAL A 334 7.23 24.53 11.32
N ALA A 335 7.69 23.92 10.23
CA ALA A 335 8.93 23.17 10.18
C ALA A 335 10.14 24.05 10.50
N PRO A 336 10.96 23.75 11.52
CA PRO A 336 12.18 24.49 11.81
C PRO A 336 13.22 24.27 10.71
N LYS A 337 14.17 25.21 10.60
CA LYS A 337 15.29 25.11 9.66
C LYS A 337 16.55 24.66 10.39
N PHE A 338 17.25 23.70 9.81
CA PHE A 338 18.60 23.35 10.26
C PHE A 338 19.62 24.25 9.57
N ASP A 339 20.55 24.82 10.31
CA ASP A 339 21.68 25.54 9.70
C ASP A 339 22.69 24.55 9.07
N ALA A 340 23.56 25.07 8.20
CA ALA A 340 24.52 24.21 7.48
C ALA A 340 25.52 23.52 8.42
N ASP A 341 25.85 24.16 9.56
CA ASP A 341 26.81 23.60 10.50
C ASP A 341 26.17 22.56 11.41
N ALA A 342 24.86 22.66 11.69
CA ALA A 342 24.08 21.61 12.33
C ALA A 342 24.03 20.32 11.45
N ILE A 343 23.78 20.48 10.17
CA ILE A 343 23.79 19.33 9.22
C ILE A 343 25.18 18.69 9.17
N LYS A 344 26.25 19.48 9.06
CA LYS A 344 27.64 18.95 9.09
C LYS A 344 27.97 18.23 10.39
N ALA A 345 27.45 18.70 11.52
CA ALA A 345 27.63 18.02 12.80
C ALA A 345 26.94 16.66 12.80
N LEU A 346 25.70 16.56 12.28
CA LEU A 346 24.99 15.29 12.14
C LEU A 346 25.71 14.31 11.20
N GLN A 347 26.35 14.77 10.13
CA GLN A 347 27.14 13.94 9.22
C GLN A 347 28.40 13.32 9.85
N GLN A 348 28.87 13.85 10.97
CA GLN A 348 30.07 13.34 11.67
C GLN A 348 29.76 12.17 12.61
N TYR A 349 28.50 11.93 12.98
CA TYR A 349 28.13 10.86 13.89
C TYR A 349 28.25 9.47 13.23
N GLN A 350 28.44 8.44 14.07
CA GLN A 350 28.60 7.05 13.60
C GLN A 350 27.29 6.36 13.28
N TRP A 351 26.16 6.86 13.82
CA TRP A 351 24.83 6.38 13.56
C TRP A 351 24.67 4.85 13.76
N THR A 352 24.96 4.37 14.95
CA THR A 352 24.87 2.93 15.28
C THR A 352 23.43 2.41 15.17
N GLY A 353 22.42 3.25 15.44
CA GLY A 353 21.00 2.98 15.23
C GLY A 353 20.47 3.44 13.85
N ASN A 354 21.37 3.89 12.96
CA ASN A 354 21.07 4.25 11.58
C ASN A 354 19.96 5.30 11.43
N ILE A 355 19.02 5.08 10.50
CA ILE A 355 17.91 6.02 10.21
C ILE A 355 16.98 6.16 11.42
N ARG A 356 16.74 5.08 12.18
CA ARG A 356 15.88 5.14 13.37
C ARG A 356 16.46 6.08 14.43
N GLU A 357 17.76 6.04 14.64
CA GLU A 357 18.48 6.94 15.53
C GLU A 357 18.43 8.40 15.03
N LEU A 358 18.69 8.61 13.73
CA LEU A 358 18.60 9.93 13.11
C LEU A 358 17.20 10.53 13.26
N HIS A 359 16.16 9.75 12.99
CA HIS A 359 14.76 10.19 13.17
C HIS A 359 14.49 10.65 14.60
N ASN A 360 14.86 9.85 15.60
CA ASN A 360 14.64 10.16 17.01
C ASN A 360 15.39 11.44 17.43
N ILE A 361 16.60 11.65 16.90
CA ILE A 361 17.38 12.87 17.18
C ILE A 361 16.73 14.09 16.52
N VAL A 362 16.31 13.98 15.27
CA VAL A 362 15.60 15.07 14.57
C VAL A 362 14.30 15.41 15.30
N GLU A 363 13.52 14.41 15.70
CA GLU A 363 12.29 14.61 16.47
C GLU A 363 12.56 15.36 17.78
N ARG A 364 13.57 14.94 18.54
CA ARG A 364 14.00 15.60 19.77
C ARG A 364 14.37 17.06 19.54
N LEU A 365 15.13 17.34 18.48
CA LEU A 365 15.55 18.71 18.12
C LEU A 365 14.35 19.57 17.71
N VAL A 366 13.41 19.04 16.95
CA VAL A 366 12.16 19.75 16.56
C VAL A 366 11.28 20.06 17.78
N ILE A 367 11.27 19.19 18.79
CA ILE A 367 10.50 19.40 20.03
C ILE A 367 11.16 20.45 20.93
N LEU A 368 12.48 20.37 21.11
CA LEU A 368 13.20 21.14 22.14
C LEU A 368 13.75 22.48 21.67
N CYS A 369 13.94 22.66 20.36
CA CYS A 369 14.55 23.85 19.80
C CYS A 369 13.51 24.79 19.17
N GLY A 370 13.94 26.01 18.82
CA GLY A 370 13.10 27.04 18.20
C GLY A 370 12.97 26.88 16.69
N SER A 371 12.72 27.98 15.99
CA SER A 371 12.52 28.02 14.54
C SER A 371 13.78 27.73 13.71
N THR A 372 14.95 27.81 14.32
CA THR A 372 16.24 27.49 13.70
C THR A 372 17.04 26.57 14.64
N ILE A 373 17.53 25.47 14.11
CA ILE A 373 18.30 24.45 14.83
C ILE A 373 19.79 24.67 14.46
N THR A 374 20.60 24.93 15.44
CA THR A 374 22.04 25.27 15.29
C THR A 374 22.94 24.09 15.63
N LYS A 375 24.22 24.20 15.30
CA LYS A 375 25.24 23.23 15.72
C LYS A 375 25.26 23.01 17.24
N ASP A 376 25.09 24.07 18.03
CA ASP A 376 25.10 23.97 19.49
C ASP A 376 23.90 23.18 20.01
N ASP A 377 22.74 23.31 19.36
CA ASP A 377 21.56 22.50 19.67
C ASP A 377 21.82 21.03 19.37
N VAL A 378 22.46 20.71 18.24
CA VAL A 378 22.84 19.34 17.88
C VAL A 378 23.84 18.78 18.91
N VAL A 379 24.84 19.53 19.33
CA VAL A 379 25.80 19.08 20.35
C VAL A 379 25.12 18.86 21.69
N ARG A 380 24.17 19.72 22.06
CA ARG A 380 23.49 19.68 23.37
C ARG A 380 22.43 18.58 23.44
N PHE A 381 21.65 18.39 22.37
CA PHE A 381 20.46 17.52 22.38
C PHE A 381 20.56 16.33 21.43
N GLY A 382 21.50 16.33 20.50
CA GLY A 382 21.67 15.31 19.46
C GLY A 382 22.59 14.15 19.86
N ASN A 383 23.16 14.16 21.07
CA ASN A 383 23.97 13.02 21.51
C ASN A 383 23.04 11.84 21.88
N PRO A 384 23.16 10.67 21.22
CA PRO A 384 22.27 9.53 21.47
C PRO A 384 22.47 8.88 22.84
N LEU A 385 23.58 9.12 23.50
CA LEU A 385 23.96 8.48 24.77
C LEU A 385 23.87 9.40 26.01
N ASN A 386 23.33 10.61 25.86
CA ASN A 386 23.05 11.50 26.98
C ASN A 386 21.57 11.58 27.31
#